data_ef62ce9c794688b94d779328360f5212
#
_entry.id   ef62ce9c794688b94d779328360f5212
#
_cell.length_a   1.000
_cell.length_b   1.000
_cell.length_c   1.000
_cell.angle_alpha   90.00
_cell.angle_beta   90.00
_cell.angle_gamma   90.00
#
_symmetry.space_group_name_H-M   'P 1'
#
loop_
_entity.id
_entity.type
_entity.pdbx_description
1 polymer ?
#
loop_
_entity_poly.entity_id
_entity_poly.type
_entity_poly.pdbx_seq_one_letter_code
_entity_poly.pdbx_strand_id
1 'polypeptide(L)'
;GDVYKRQRQMTPPMELAEAHYEVHKERPFYSGLIEFITSGPVVAMAWTGVDAISVARNIIGPTDGRTAAPGTIRGDYAMDIGHNVIHGSDGEDTASFELGLWFPDGLVEWARDAEAHIYE
;
A
#
# COMPACT_ATOMS: atom_id res chain seq x y z
N GLY A 1 -11.97 13.81 8.32
CA GLY A 1 -11.93 12.63 7.47
C GLY A 1 -10.75 12.62 6.53
N ASP A 2 -10.54 11.48 5.90
CA ASP A 2 -9.44 11.32 4.95
C ASP A 2 -9.73 12.12 3.67
N VAL A 3 -8.68 12.72 3.11
CA VAL A 3 -8.77 13.48 1.87
C VAL A 3 -7.93 12.81 0.81
N TYR A 4 -8.57 12.39 -0.27
CA TYR A 4 -7.91 11.84 -1.43
C TYR A 4 -7.01 12.89 -2.07
N LYS A 5 -5.76 12.52 -2.36
CA LYS A 5 -4.78 13.45 -2.94
C LYS A 5 -4.38 13.09 -4.37
N ARG A 6 -4.17 11.81 -4.66
CA ARG A 6 -3.75 11.40 -5.99
C ARG A 6 -3.98 9.91 -6.20
N GLN A 7 -4.19 9.54 -7.46
CA GLN A 7 -4.35 8.15 -7.86
C GLN A 7 -3.55 7.90 -9.14
N ARG A 8 -3.02 6.71 -9.26
CA ARG A 8 -2.27 6.28 -10.41
C ARG A 8 -2.56 4.82 -10.70
N GLN A 9 -2.89 4.50 -11.95
CA GLN A 9 -3.10 3.11 -12.38
C GLN A 9 -1.95 2.69 -13.27
N MET A 10 -1.32 1.57 -12.98
CA MET A 10 -0.18 1.08 -13.74
C MET A 10 0.12 -0.36 -13.39
N THR A 11 0.83 -1.07 -14.28
CA THR A 11 1.50 -2.30 -13.93
C THR A 11 2.88 -1.92 -13.41
N PRO A 12 3.19 -2.19 -12.12
CA PRO A 12 4.47 -1.75 -11.56
C PRO A 12 5.66 -2.35 -12.31
N PRO A 13 6.65 -1.54 -12.70
CA PRO A 13 7.88 -2.09 -13.25
C PRO A 13 8.70 -2.78 -12.17
N MET A 14 9.59 -3.67 -12.58
CA MET A 14 10.40 -4.48 -11.67
C MET A 14 11.20 -3.62 -10.68
N GLU A 15 11.80 -2.53 -11.16
CA GLU A 15 12.60 -1.64 -10.29
C GLU A 15 11.76 -1.03 -9.17
N LEU A 16 10.53 -0.64 -9.47
CA LEU A 16 9.64 -0.07 -8.47
C LEU A 16 9.25 -1.11 -7.43
N ALA A 17 8.91 -2.32 -7.87
CA ALA A 17 8.56 -3.41 -6.97
C ALA A 17 9.74 -3.78 -6.06
N GLU A 18 10.94 -3.87 -6.60
CA GLU A 18 12.14 -4.17 -5.84
C GLU A 18 12.43 -3.09 -4.80
N ALA A 19 12.29 -1.82 -5.16
CA ALA A 19 12.47 -0.72 -4.22
C ALA A 19 11.42 -0.73 -3.10
N HIS A 20 10.18 -1.00 -3.45
CA HIS A 20 9.07 -1.05 -2.49
C HIS A 20 9.27 -2.14 -1.44
N TYR A 21 9.74 -3.32 -1.86
CA TYR A 21 9.94 -4.47 -0.97
C TYR A 21 11.39 -4.67 -0.54
N GLU A 22 12.23 -3.65 -0.65
CA GLU A 22 13.66 -3.73 -0.32
C GLU A 22 13.91 -4.31 1.08
N VAL A 23 13.07 -3.94 2.07
CA VAL A 23 13.20 -4.43 3.45
C VAL A 23 13.01 -5.94 3.56
N HIS A 24 12.41 -6.59 2.57
CA HIS A 24 12.15 -8.01 2.54
C HIS A 24 13.08 -8.79 1.61
N LYS A 25 14.11 -8.14 1.07
CA LYS A 25 14.98 -8.69 0.03
C LYS A 25 15.58 -10.07 0.40
N GLU A 26 15.89 -10.26 1.67
CA GLU A 26 16.50 -11.53 2.15
C GLU A 26 15.44 -12.56 2.60
N ARG A 27 14.16 -12.25 2.50
CA ARG A 27 13.10 -13.15 2.95
C ARG A 27 12.76 -14.18 1.87
N PRO A 28 12.39 -15.43 2.28
CA PRO A 28 12.02 -16.46 1.31
C PRO A 28 10.83 -16.09 0.42
N PHE A 29 9.92 -15.25 0.93
CA PHE A 29 8.72 -14.85 0.20
C PHE A 29 8.94 -13.66 -0.74
N TYR A 30 10.15 -13.09 -0.80
CA TYR A 30 10.43 -11.89 -1.59
C TYR A 30 10.12 -12.07 -3.07
N SER A 31 10.59 -13.15 -3.68
CA SER A 31 10.36 -13.37 -5.12
C SER A 31 8.87 -13.52 -5.46
N GLY A 32 8.10 -14.15 -4.56
CA GLY A 32 6.65 -14.26 -4.73
C GLY A 32 5.94 -12.93 -4.66
N LEU A 33 6.37 -12.04 -3.75
CA LEU A 33 5.83 -10.68 -3.67
C LEU A 33 6.11 -9.90 -4.95
N ILE A 34 7.33 -9.95 -5.45
CA ILE A 34 7.72 -9.25 -6.68
C ILE A 34 6.91 -9.77 -7.86
N GLU A 35 6.80 -11.08 -8.00
CA GLU A 35 6.02 -11.69 -9.07
C GLU A 35 4.55 -11.26 -9.01
N PHE A 36 3.97 -11.27 -7.82
CA PHE A 36 2.56 -10.91 -7.66
C PHE A 36 2.31 -9.44 -7.99
N ILE A 37 3.09 -8.52 -7.43
CA ILE A 37 2.86 -7.08 -7.64
C ILE A 37 3.11 -6.65 -9.08
N THR A 38 3.97 -7.34 -9.80
CA THR A 38 4.25 -7.03 -11.21
C THR A 38 3.37 -7.80 -12.20
N SER A 39 2.47 -8.66 -11.71
CA SER A 39 1.65 -9.54 -12.54
C SER A 39 0.54 -8.85 -13.31
N GLY A 40 0.16 -7.64 -12.94
CA GLY A 40 -0.91 -6.91 -13.59
C GLY A 40 -1.04 -5.49 -13.08
N PRO A 41 -2.02 -4.75 -13.58
CA PRO A 41 -2.22 -3.36 -13.17
C PRO A 41 -2.67 -3.25 -11.71
N VAL A 42 -2.18 -2.21 -11.04
CA VAL A 42 -2.61 -1.84 -9.70
C VAL A 42 -3.08 -0.39 -9.70
N VAL A 43 -3.87 -0.02 -8.72
CA VAL A 43 -4.25 1.37 -8.48
C VAL A 43 -3.55 1.81 -7.20
N ALA A 44 -2.64 2.77 -7.34
CA ALA A 44 -1.96 3.37 -6.21
C ALA A 44 -2.64 4.68 -5.86
N MET A 45 -2.96 4.88 -4.59
CA MET A 45 -3.66 6.09 -4.14
C MET A 45 -2.90 6.73 -2.99
N ALA A 46 -2.93 8.05 -2.94
CA ALA A 46 -2.40 8.83 -1.83
C ALA A 46 -3.55 9.52 -1.11
N TRP A 47 -3.60 9.34 0.19
CA TRP A 47 -4.62 9.91 1.06
C TRP A 47 -3.96 10.63 2.23
N THR A 48 -4.63 11.64 2.76
CA THR A 48 -4.19 12.33 3.96
C THR A 48 -5.38 12.52 4.89
N GLY A 49 -5.12 12.67 6.18
CA GLY A 49 -6.15 12.88 7.18
C GLY A 49 -5.60 12.63 8.58
N VAL A 50 -6.39 12.97 9.58
CA VAL A 50 -6.04 12.71 10.97
C VAL A 50 -6.07 11.20 11.20
N ASP A 51 -4.96 10.65 11.71
CA ASP A 51 -4.82 9.21 11.96
C ASP A 51 -5.08 8.34 10.71
N ALA A 52 -4.80 8.89 9.53
CA ALA A 52 -5.10 8.20 8.26
C ALA A 52 -4.49 6.81 8.18
N ILE A 53 -3.25 6.63 8.68
CA ILE A 53 -2.58 5.32 8.67
C ILE A 53 -3.38 4.28 9.46
N SER A 54 -3.69 4.58 10.71
CA SER A 54 -4.39 3.62 11.57
C SER A 54 -5.82 3.36 11.09
N VAL A 55 -6.51 4.40 10.63
CA VAL A 55 -7.87 4.25 10.09
C VAL A 55 -7.86 3.37 8.85
N ALA A 56 -6.95 3.64 7.93
CA ALA A 56 -6.84 2.85 6.70
C ALA A 56 -6.49 1.40 7.01
N ARG A 57 -5.54 1.16 7.90
CA ARG A 57 -5.15 -0.21 8.24
C ARG A 57 -6.27 -0.99 8.93
N ASN A 58 -7.10 -0.32 9.71
CA ASN A 58 -8.28 -0.95 10.30
C ASN A 58 -9.30 -1.36 9.24
N ILE A 59 -9.47 -0.55 8.20
CA ILE A 59 -10.36 -0.88 7.08
C ILE A 59 -9.80 -2.03 6.24
N ILE A 60 -8.49 -2.04 6.01
CA ILE A 60 -7.80 -3.07 5.23
C ILE A 60 -7.84 -4.43 5.94
N GLY A 61 -7.58 -4.45 7.23
CA GLY A 61 -7.49 -5.66 8.02
C GLY A 61 -6.07 -6.23 8.13
N PRO A 62 -5.89 -7.30 8.92
CA PRO A 62 -4.57 -7.91 9.13
C PRO A 62 -4.02 -8.54 7.85
N THR A 63 -2.73 -8.81 7.85
CA THR A 63 -2.02 -9.33 6.68
C THR A 63 -2.63 -10.63 6.13
N ASP A 64 -3.04 -11.53 7.00
CA ASP A 64 -3.68 -12.78 6.57
C ASP A 64 -5.19 -12.58 6.48
N GLY A 65 -5.71 -12.52 5.25
CA GLY A 65 -7.14 -12.33 5.01
C GLY A 65 -8.01 -13.43 5.57
N ARG A 66 -7.47 -14.64 5.75
CA ARG A 66 -8.24 -15.77 6.30
C ARG A 66 -8.62 -15.54 7.76
N THR A 67 -7.83 -14.77 8.49
CA THR A 67 -8.09 -14.44 9.89
C THR A 67 -8.66 -13.03 10.08
N ALA A 68 -8.79 -12.27 9.00
CA ALA A 68 -9.32 -10.92 9.06
C ALA A 68 -10.84 -10.94 9.29
N ALA A 69 -11.32 -9.97 10.08
CA ALA A 69 -12.74 -9.87 10.37
C ALA A 69 -13.55 -9.56 9.12
N PRO A 70 -14.76 -10.12 8.99
CA PRO A 70 -15.69 -9.71 7.95
C PRO A 70 -15.95 -8.21 8.02
N GLY A 71 -16.04 -7.55 6.86
CA GLY A 71 -16.20 -6.11 6.77
C GLY A 71 -14.88 -5.38 6.55
N THR A 72 -13.73 -6.01 6.82
CA THR A 72 -12.44 -5.50 6.36
C THR A 72 -12.23 -5.88 4.91
N ILE A 73 -11.40 -5.13 4.19
CA ILE A 73 -11.14 -5.43 2.78
C ILE A 73 -10.54 -6.83 2.64
N ARG A 74 -9.54 -7.15 3.44
CA ARG A 74 -8.90 -8.46 3.39
C ARG A 74 -9.81 -9.58 3.87
N GLY A 75 -10.64 -9.31 4.88
CA GLY A 75 -11.61 -10.29 5.36
C GLY A 75 -12.64 -10.66 4.30
N ASP A 76 -13.07 -9.70 3.50
CA ASP A 76 -14.10 -9.92 2.47
C ASP A 76 -13.51 -10.48 1.16
N TYR A 77 -12.27 -10.12 0.80
CA TYR A 77 -11.76 -10.40 -0.55
C TYR A 77 -10.46 -11.20 -0.60
N ALA A 78 -9.68 -11.25 0.46
CA ALA A 78 -8.40 -11.95 0.42
C ALA A 78 -8.56 -13.42 0.79
N MET A 79 -7.94 -14.29 0.00
CA MET A 79 -8.02 -15.75 0.17
C MET A 79 -6.84 -16.32 0.95
N ASP A 80 -5.68 -15.66 0.88
CA ASP A 80 -4.48 -16.11 1.56
C ASP A 80 -3.53 -14.94 1.84
N ILE A 81 -2.44 -15.23 2.53
CA ILE A 81 -1.49 -14.19 2.97
C ILE A 81 -0.67 -13.62 1.81
N GLY A 82 -0.42 -14.41 0.77
CA GLY A 82 0.38 -13.99 -0.39
C GLY A 82 -0.41 -13.16 -1.38
N HIS A 83 -1.71 -13.36 -1.44
CA HIS A 83 -2.62 -12.65 -2.35
C HIS A 83 -3.62 -11.85 -1.52
N ASN A 84 -3.12 -10.88 -0.77
CA ASN A 84 -3.91 -10.15 0.21
C ASN A 84 -4.59 -8.88 -0.32
N VAL A 85 -4.68 -8.75 -1.62
CA VAL A 85 -5.42 -7.80 -2.48
C VAL A 85 -5.08 -6.32 -2.32
N ILE A 86 -4.61 -5.88 -1.17
CA ILE A 86 -4.36 -4.47 -0.90
C ILE A 86 -3.14 -4.30 -0.01
N HIS A 87 -2.41 -3.21 -0.22
CA HIS A 87 -1.32 -2.77 0.62
C HIS A 87 -1.65 -1.40 1.20
N GLY A 88 -1.23 -1.17 2.42
CA GLY A 88 -1.26 0.15 3.05
C GLY A 88 0.02 0.36 3.83
N SER A 89 0.58 1.55 3.77
CA SER A 89 1.76 1.90 4.54
C SER A 89 1.49 1.71 6.03
N ASP A 90 2.48 1.19 6.77
CA ASP A 90 2.29 0.83 8.17
C ASP A 90 2.78 1.88 9.17
N GLY A 91 3.33 2.99 8.69
CA GLY A 91 3.80 4.09 9.55
C GLY A 91 4.12 5.32 8.73
N GLU A 92 4.42 6.43 9.41
CA GLU A 92 4.75 7.68 8.71
C GLU A 92 6.03 7.58 7.89
N ASP A 93 7.04 6.89 8.38
CA ASP A 93 8.30 6.72 7.65
C ASP A 93 8.11 5.89 6.39
N THR A 94 7.39 4.78 6.50
CA THR A 94 7.08 3.94 5.34
C THR A 94 6.17 4.65 4.37
N ALA A 95 5.21 5.44 4.85
CA ALA A 95 4.34 6.24 3.98
C ALA A 95 5.16 7.25 3.18
N SER A 96 6.06 7.99 3.81
CA SER A 96 6.92 8.96 3.12
C SER A 96 7.78 8.29 2.06
N PHE A 97 8.38 7.15 2.39
CA PHE A 97 9.20 6.39 1.46
C PHE A 97 8.38 5.90 0.26
N GLU A 98 7.23 5.30 0.53
CA GLU A 98 6.38 4.74 -0.52
C GLU A 98 5.76 5.82 -1.40
N LEU A 99 5.36 6.95 -0.81
CA LEU A 99 4.87 8.09 -1.60
C LEU A 99 5.94 8.59 -2.57
N GLY A 100 7.20 8.65 -2.13
CA GLY A 100 8.31 9.05 -3.00
C GLY A 100 8.54 8.09 -4.16
N LEU A 101 8.33 6.79 -3.93
CA LEU A 101 8.47 5.77 -4.98
C LEU A 101 7.33 5.80 -5.98
N TRP A 102 6.08 5.86 -5.50
CA TRP A 102 4.90 5.70 -6.34
C TRP A 102 4.43 7.00 -6.97
N PHE A 103 4.76 8.13 -6.36
CA PHE A 103 4.40 9.47 -6.85
C PHE A 103 5.63 10.37 -6.90
N PRO A 104 6.62 10.04 -7.75
CA PRO A 104 7.89 10.80 -7.78
C PRO A 104 7.72 12.26 -8.20
N ASP A 105 6.63 12.57 -8.92
CA ASP A 105 6.32 13.95 -9.32
C ASP A 105 5.66 14.75 -8.20
N GLY A 106 5.47 14.12 -7.04
CA GLY A 106 4.88 14.76 -5.88
C GLY A 106 3.36 14.79 -5.89
N LEU A 107 2.82 15.34 -4.82
CA LEU A 107 1.39 15.50 -4.61
C LEU A 107 1.07 16.97 -4.47
N VAL A 108 0.02 17.43 -5.14
CA VAL A 108 -0.37 18.83 -5.05
C VAL A 108 -0.83 19.13 -3.62
N GLU A 109 -0.23 20.15 -3.00
CA GLU A 109 -0.63 20.67 -1.70
C GLU A 109 -0.56 19.69 -0.52
N TRP A 110 0.18 18.60 -0.65
CA TRP A 110 0.27 17.63 0.42
C TRP A 110 1.30 17.98 1.50
N ALA A 111 2.22 18.88 1.20
CA ALA A 111 3.37 19.18 2.05
C ALA A 111 3.01 19.68 3.46
N ARG A 112 1.80 20.15 3.68
CA ARG A 112 1.32 20.66 4.96
C ARG A 112 0.57 19.63 5.78
N ASP A 113 0.32 18.47 5.19
CA ASP A 113 -0.47 17.45 5.84
C ASP A 113 0.40 16.59 6.75
N ALA A 114 -0.13 16.24 7.91
CA ALA A 114 0.62 15.46 8.90
C ALA A 114 0.83 14.01 8.47
N GLU A 115 -0.11 13.45 7.73
CA GLU A 115 -0.08 12.05 7.35
C GLU A 115 -0.50 11.86 5.90
N ALA A 116 0.24 11.01 5.19
CA ALA A 116 -0.09 10.63 3.83
C ALA A 116 0.19 9.14 3.61
N HIS A 117 -0.61 8.49 2.77
CA HIS A 117 -0.55 7.06 2.53
C HIS A 117 -0.65 6.69 1.08
N ILE A 118 -0.17 5.47 0.75
CA ILE A 118 -0.39 4.84 -0.54
C ILE A 118 -1.22 3.59 -0.33
N TYR A 119 -2.24 3.41 -1.18
CA TYR A 119 -3.08 2.21 -1.22
C TYR A 119 -2.98 1.59 -2.61
N GLU A 120 -2.90 0.29 -2.64
CA GLU A 120 -2.81 -0.47 -3.87
C GLU A 120 -3.97 -1.45 -4.00
#